data_e0eef22b5b02dc9015f0a027f94ce7a8
#
_entry.id   e0eef22b5b02dc9015f0a027f94ce7a8
#
_cell.length_a   1.000
_cell.length_b   1.000
_cell.length_c   1.000
_cell.angle_alpha   90.00
_cell.angle_beta   90.00
_cell.angle_gamma   90.00
#
_symmetry.space_group_name_H-M   'P 1'
#
loop_
_entity.id
_entity.type
_entity.pdbx_description
1 polymer ?
#
loop_
_entity_poly.entity_id
_entity_poly.type
_entity_poly.pdbx_seq_one_letter_code
_entity_poly.pdbx_strand_id
1 'polypeptide(L)'
;MTAIGALFGLLISVLLIIKKISPTYSLIAGAIVGGLLGGLSLADTVSVMTDGVKDVTPAIIRILTAGVLSGILIKTGAATTISNAIINTLGEKRVFAALALATMLLCTVGVFIDVAVITVAPIALSIGKRLGLSPSVLLIAMIGGGKCGNIVSPNPNTIIAAENFKADLSSVMFYNVLPAVIGLLFTIFVIMRLIPKRLTNNGTKQEEEVADDKQLPSLASSLVAPIITIILLALRPVAGITVDPLIALPIGGICGILCMKQWKNILPSMEYGLQKMSTVAVLLTGT
;
A
#
# COMPACT_ATOMS: atom_id res chain seq x y z
N MET A 1 15.77 -5.07 30.08
CA MET A 1 14.84 -6.11 29.62
C MET A 1 15.61 -7.29 29.08
N THR A 2 15.29 -8.52 29.47
CA THR A 2 15.94 -9.73 28.96
C THR A 2 15.35 -10.10 27.58
N ALA A 3 16.16 -10.69 26.69
CA ALA A 3 15.69 -11.17 25.38
C ALA A 3 14.56 -12.21 25.53
N ILE A 4 14.61 -13.03 26.59
CA ILE A 4 13.59 -14.03 26.90
C ILE A 4 12.25 -13.36 27.20
N GLY A 5 12.24 -12.28 28.00
CA GLY A 5 11.04 -11.50 28.28
C GLY A 5 10.41 -10.93 27.02
N ALA A 6 11.23 -10.37 26.10
CA ALA A 6 10.76 -9.86 24.81
C ALA A 6 10.10 -10.95 23.95
N LEU A 7 10.70 -12.15 23.88
CA LEU A 7 10.15 -13.27 23.13
C LEU A 7 8.82 -13.75 23.71
N PHE A 8 8.69 -13.82 25.03
CA PHE A 8 7.41 -14.14 25.68
C PHE A 8 6.35 -13.08 25.39
N GLY A 9 6.69 -11.80 25.46
CA GLY A 9 5.80 -10.71 25.08
C GLY A 9 5.29 -10.82 23.65
N LEU A 10 6.19 -11.09 22.70
CA LEU A 10 5.83 -11.33 21.31
C LEU A 10 4.92 -12.54 21.14
N LEU A 11 5.23 -13.66 21.80
CA LEU A 11 4.41 -14.87 21.78
C LEU A 11 2.98 -14.58 22.27
N ILE A 12 2.84 -13.86 23.38
CA ILE A 12 1.53 -13.47 23.92
C ILE A 12 0.79 -12.58 22.93
N SER A 13 1.45 -11.59 22.31
CA SER A 13 0.87 -10.74 21.28
C SER A 13 0.29 -11.58 20.14
N VAL A 14 1.08 -12.52 19.62
CA VAL A 14 0.65 -13.41 18.52
C VAL A 14 -0.53 -14.28 18.93
N LEU A 15 -0.53 -14.86 20.12
CA LEU A 15 -1.64 -15.66 20.63
C LEU A 15 -2.94 -14.85 20.77
N LEU A 16 -2.85 -13.61 21.23
CA LEU A 16 -4.00 -12.71 21.34
C LEU A 16 -4.56 -12.33 19.95
N ILE A 17 -3.68 -12.07 18.98
CA ILE A 17 -4.08 -11.80 17.58
C ILE A 17 -4.78 -13.01 16.97
N ILE A 18 -4.28 -14.23 17.18
CA ILE A 18 -4.92 -15.47 16.72
C ILE A 18 -6.32 -15.61 17.34
N LYS A 19 -6.51 -15.18 18.58
CA LYS A 19 -7.83 -15.11 19.23
C LYS A 19 -8.72 -13.96 18.74
N LYS A 20 -8.34 -13.29 17.64
CA LYS A 20 -9.08 -12.17 17.02
C LYS A 20 -9.17 -10.90 17.87
N ILE A 21 -8.30 -10.71 18.85
CA ILE A 21 -8.14 -9.45 19.56
C ILE A 21 -7.40 -8.49 18.62
N SER A 22 -7.77 -7.20 18.66
CA SER A 22 -7.13 -6.17 17.84
C SER A 22 -5.61 -6.23 17.97
N PRO A 23 -4.85 -6.23 16.85
CA PRO A 23 -3.38 -6.29 16.89
C PRO A 23 -2.74 -5.22 17.76
N THR A 24 -3.25 -3.99 17.74
CA THR A 24 -2.73 -2.89 18.57
C THR A 24 -2.79 -3.22 20.05
N TYR A 25 -3.96 -3.64 20.55
CA TYR A 25 -4.09 -4.01 21.96
C TYR A 25 -3.30 -5.26 22.33
N SER A 26 -3.21 -6.21 21.39
CA SER A 26 -2.43 -7.43 21.60
C SER A 26 -0.93 -7.12 21.75
N LEU A 27 -0.40 -6.22 20.94
CA LEU A 27 0.99 -5.79 21.00
C LEU A 27 1.29 -5.01 22.27
N ILE A 28 0.43 -4.07 22.67
CA ILE A 28 0.57 -3.32 23.93
C ILE A 28 0.54 -4.27 25.13
N ALA A 29 -0.41 -5.21 25.17
CA ALA A 29 -0.49 -6.19 26.25
C ALA A 29 0.77 -7.08 26.30
N GLY A 30 1.23 -7.53 25.13
CA GLY A 30 2.46 -8.31 25.03
C GLY A 30 3.70 -7.54 25.47
N ALA A 31 3.80 -6.25 25.13
CA ALA A 31 4.91 -5.39 25.55
C ALA A 31 4.92 -5.23 27.10
N ILE A 32 3.77 -5.01 27.72
CA ILE A 32 3.66 -4.92 29.18
C ILE A 32 4.11 -6.24 29.83
N VAL A 33 3.54 -7.36 29.39
CA VAL A 33 3.86 -8.68 29.97
C VAL A 33 5.33 -9.03 29.71
N GLY A 34 5.82 -8.76 28.50
CA GLY A 34 7.21 -9.01 28.14
C GLY A 34 8.20 -8.19 28.96
N GLY A 35 7.90 -6.93 29.24
CA GLY A 35 8.70 -6.06 30.10
C GLY A 35 8.77 -6.60 31.55
N LEU A 36 7.63 -6.95 32.12
CA LEU A 36 7.54 -7.50 33.48
C LEU A 36 8.26 -8.85 33.59
N LEU A 37 8.04 -9.78 32.66
CA LEU A 37 8.74 -11.07 32.61
C LEU A 37 10.23 -10.91 32.32
N GLY A 38 10.60 -9.81 31.61
CA GLY A 38 11.97 -9.42 31.34
C GLY A 38 12.71 -8.80 32.53
N GLY A 39 12.05 -8.69 33.69
CA GLY A 39 12.64 -8.18 34.93
C GLY A 39 12.54 -6.66 35.11
N LEU A 40 11.75 -5.96 34.30
CA LEU A 40 11.51 -4.53 34.48
C LEU A 40 10.38 -4.27 35.49
N SER A 41 10.46 -3.13 36.18
CA SER A 41 9.30 -2.59 36.89
C SER A 41 8.22 -2.13 35.92
N LEU A 42 6.99 -1.93 36.41
CA LEU A 42 5.92 -1.40 35.56
C LEU A 42 6.26 -0.02 35.01
N ALA A 43 6.87 0.84 35.82
CA ALA A 43 7.32 2.17 35.41
C ALA A 43 8.39 2.12 34.32
N ASP A 44 9.42 1.26 34.50
CA ASP A 44 10.46 1.08 33.51
C ASP A 44 9.91 0.48 32.20
N THR A 45 8.96 -0.45 32.30
CA THR A 45 8.27 -1.01 31.13
C THR A 45 7.58 0.09 30.32
N VAL A 46 6.81 0.97 30.97
CA VAL A 46 6.16 2.10 30.33
C VAL A 46 7.17 3.07 29.70
N SER A 47 8.30 3.33 30.39
CA SER A 47 9.38 4.16 29.84
C SER A 47 9.95 3.56 28.55
N VAL A 48 10.29 2.27 28.56
CA VAL A 48 10.80 1.56 27.36
C VAL A 48 9.78 1.57 26.22
N MET A 49 8.50 1.34 26.52
CA MET A 49 7.43 1.44 25.51
C MET A 49 7.34 2.85 24.90
N THR A 50 7.45 3.89 25.73
CA THR A 50 7.44 5.29 25.27
C THR A 50 8.63 5.60 24.36
N ASP A 51 9.81 5.10 24.70
CA ASP A 51 10.99 5.26 23.87
C ASP A 51 10.86 4.51 22.54
N GLY A 52 10.29 3.29 22.56
CA GLY A 52 9.95 2.56 21.32
C GLY A 52 9.02 3.34 20.41
N VAL A 53 7.99 4.01 20.95
CA VAL A 53 7.11 4.88 20.15
C VAL A 53 7.88 6.06 19.54
N LYS A 54 8.83 6.66 20.26
CA LYS A 54 9.68 7.73 19.71
C LYS A 54 10.49 7.22 18.52
N ASP A 55 11.04 6.01 18.61
CA ASP A 55 11.87 5.40 17.54
C ASP A 55 11.06 5.15 16.26
N VAL A 56 9.78 4.79 16.36
CA VAL A 56 8.90 4.55 15.19
C VAL A 56 8.18 5.82 14.68
N THR A 57 8.25 6.94 15.40
CA THR A 57 7.58 8.20 15.03
C THR A 57 7.93 8.68 13.60
N PRO A 58 9.21 8.65 13.15
CA PRO A 58 9.54 9.03 11.76
C PRO A 58 8.81 8.18 10.73
N ALA A 59 8.73 6.86 10.95
CA ALA A 59 7.98 5.95 10.07
C ALA A 59 6.49 6.29 10.06
N ILE A 60 5.89 6.55 11.22
CA ILE A 60 4.47 6.92 11.35
C ILE A 60 4.16 8.16 10.50
N ILE A 61 4.97 9.22 10.63
CA ILE A 61 4.74 10.48 9.90
C ILE A 61 4.88 10.26 8.38
N ARG A 62 5.87 9.50 7.93
CA ARG A 62 6.05 9.17 6.50
C ARG A 62 4.89 8.34 5.96
N ILE A 63 4.38 7.38 6.73
CA ILE A 63 3.21 6.59 6.36
C ILE A 63 1.97 7.46 6.21
N LEU A 64 1.70 8.35 7.16
CA LEU A 64 0.59 9.30 7.08
C LEU A 64 0.70 10.17 5.82
N THR A 65 1.90 10.64 5.51
CA THR A 65 2.15 11.48 4.31
C THR A 65 1.95 10.70 3.01
N ALA A 66 2.33 9.41 2.98
CA ALA A 66 2.03 8.54 1.84
C ALA A 66 0.51 8.40 1.61
N GLY A 67 -0.27 8.45 2.70
CA GLY A 67 -1.73 8.51 2.64
C GLY A 67 -2.24 9.70 1.85
N VAL A 68 -1.62 10.87 2.00
CA VAL A 68 -2.05 12.09 1.29
C VAL A 68 -2.03 11.88 -0.23
N LEU A 69 -0.92 11.37 -0.79
CA LEU A 69 -0.82 11.08 -2.21
C LEU A 69 -1.85 10.04 -2.65
N SER A 70 -1.94 8.93 -1.91
CA SER A 70 -2.91 7.87 -2.19
C SER A 70 -4.35 8.39 -2.17
N GLY A 71 -4.71 9.18 -1.16
CA GLY A 71 -6.04 9.78 -1.04
C GLY A 71 -6.40 10.68 -2.23
N ILE A 72 -5.44 11.48 -2.69
CA ILE A 72 -5.61 12.33 -3.86
C ILE A 72 -5.85 11.48 -5.11
N LEU A 73 -5.02 10.49 -5.39
CA LEU A 73 -5.16 9.62 -6.56
C LEU A 73 -6.52 8.91 -6.61
N ILE A 74 -7.02 8.50 -5.44
CA ILE A 74 -8.31 7.79 -5.33
C ILE A 74 -9.48 8.75 -5.49
N LYS A 75 -9.54 9.81 -4.68
CA LYS A 75 -10.69 10.71 -4.62
C LYS A 75 -10.88 11.53 -5.88
N THR A 76 -9.81 11.84 -6.61
CA THR A 76 -9.88 12.53 -7.89
C THR A 76 -10.28 11.63 -9.06
N GLY A 77 -10.25 10.31 -8.88
CA GLY A 77 -10.45 9.34 -9.96
C GLY A 77 -9.20 9.09 -10.82
N ALA A 78 -8.06 9.71 -10.49
CA ALA A 78 -6.81 9.51 -11.23
C ALA A 78 -6.37 8.04 -11.26
N ALA A 79 -6.49 7.33 -10.12
CA ALA A 79 -6.19 5.90 -10.04
C ALA A 79 -7.05 5.08 -11.02
N THR A 80 -8.33 5.38 -11.11
CA THR A 80 -9.27 4.72 -12.06
C THR A 80 -8.89 5.01 -13.51
N THR A 81 -8.58 6.28 -13.83
CA THR A 81 -8.15 6.67 -15.18
C THR A 81 -6.88 5.94 -15.63
N ILE A 82 -5.87 5.90 -14.76
CA ILE A 82 -4.61 5.20 -15.03
C ILE A 82 -4.86 3.70 -15.27
N SER A 83 -5.66 3.07 -14.42
CA SER A 83 -6.00 1.65 -14.53
C SER A 83 -6.73 1.34 -15.84
N ASN A 84 -7.73 2.16 -16.19
CA ASN A 84 -8.48 2.02 -17.43
C ASN A 84 -7.56 2.11 -18.65
N ALA A 85 -6.64 3.07 -18.65
CA ALA A 85 -5.69 3.25 -19.77
C ALA A 85 -4.82 2.01 -19.97
N ILE A 86 -4.30 1.42 -18.88
CA ILE A 86 -3.46 0.22 -18.94
C ILE A 86 -4.25 -0.97 -19.47
N ILE A 87 -5.45 -1.19 -18.91
CA ILE A 87 -6.29 -2.34 -19.27
C ILE A 87 -6.75 -2.24 -20.73
N ASN A 88 -7.15 -1.06 -21.16
CA ASN A 88 -7.58 -0.83 -22.54
C ASN A 88 -6.44 -0.98 -23.55
N THR A 89 -5.22 -0.58 -23.19
CA THR A 89 -4.04 -0.70 -24.05
C THR A 89 -3.61 -2.16 -24.24
N LEU A 90 -3.62 -2.96 -23.19
CA LEU A 90 -3.21 -4.37 -23.25
C LEU A 90 -4.30 -5.29 -23.81
N GLY A 91 -5.56 -4.89 -23.66
CA GLY A 91 -6.74 -5.60 -24.17
C GLY A 91 -7.07 -6.90 -23.43
N GLU A 92 -8.23 -7.49 -23.81
CA GLU A 92 -8.79 -8.67 -23.13
C GLU A 92 -7.95 -9.94 -23.28
N LYS A 93 -7.18 -10.08 -24.37
CA LYS A 93 -6.32 -11.25 -24.59
C LYS A 93 -5.22 -11.38 -23.54
N ARG A 94 -4.83 -10.27 -22.91
CA ARG A 94 -3.78 -10.20 -21.89
C ARG A 94 -4.33 -9.72 -20.53
N VAL A 95 -5.58 -10.07 -20.23
CA VAL A 95 -6.30 -9.56 -19.06
C VAL A 95 -5.52 -9.73 -17.75
N PHE A 96 -4.88 -10.87 -17.52
CA PHE A 96 -4.12 -11.09 -16.29
C PHE A 96 -2.90 -10.18 -16.19
N ALA A 97 -2.18 -10.00 -17.30
CA ALA A 97 -1.06 -9.06 -17.36
C ALA A 97 -1.53 -7.62 -17.18
N ALA A 98 -2.66 -7.25 -17.80
CA ALA A 98 -3.24 -5.93 -17.70
C ALA A 98 -3.66 -5.60 -16.25
N LEU A 99 -4.35 -6.53 -15.57
CA LEU A 99 -4.78 -6.37 -14.19
C LEU A 99 -3.60 -6.33 -13.21
N ALA A 100 -2.63 -7.24 -13.38
CA ALA A 100 -1.42 -7.25 -12.56
C ALA A 100 -0.60 -5.96 -12.74
N LEU A 101 -0.43 -5.49 -13.98
CA LEU A 101 0.32 -4.27 -14.26
C LEU A 101 -0.43 -3.02 -13.76
N ALA A 102 -1.75 -2.95 -13.92
CA ALA A 102 -2.56 -1.84 -13.41
C ALA A 102 -2.44 -1.71 -11.89
N THR A 103 -2.63 -2.80 -11.16
CA THR A 103 -2.48 -2.80 -9.69
C THR A 103 -1.03 -2.56 -9.26
N MET A 104 -0.04 -3.11 -9.99
CA MET A 104 1.37 -2.84 -9.72
C MET A 104 1.67 -1.34 -9.84
N LEU A 105 1.28 -0.69 -10.91
CA LEU A 105 1.55 0.74 -11.12
C LEU A 105 0.83 1.61 -10.10
N LEU A 106 -0.42 1.32 -9.74
CA LEU A 106 -1.10 2.02 -8.66
C LEU A 106 -0.37 1.87 -7.32
N CYS A 107 0.05 0.65 -6.99
CA CYS A 107 0.79 0.42 -5.75
C CYS A 107 2.18 1.05 -5.76
N THR A 108 2.88 1.07 -6.90
CA THR A 108 4.19 1.72 -7.04
C THR A 108 4.15 3.21 -6.70
N VAL A 109 3.05 3.90 -7.02
CA VAL A 109 2.87 5.31 -6.68
C VAL A 109 2.28 5.53 -5.29
N GLY A 110 2.22 4.48 -4.46
CA GLY A 110 1.81 4.59 -3.05
C GLY A 110 0.34 4.29 -2.77
N VAL A 111 -0.45 3.87 -3.75
CA VAL A 111 -1.81 3.38 -3.49
C VAL A 111 -1.74 2.02 -2.78
N PHE A 112 -2.56 1.84 -1.73
CA PHE A 112 -2.62 0.54 -1.04
C PHE A 112 -3.19 -0.54 -1.91
N ILE A 113 -2.71 -1.76 -1.71
CA ILE A 113 -3.10 -2.92 -2.50
C ILE A 113 -4.61 -3.22 -2.42
N ASP A 114 -5.21 -3.10 -1.25
CA ASP A 114 -6.65 -3.27 -1.05
C ASP A 114 -7.45 -2.23 -1.85
N VAL A 115 -7.01 -0.98 -1.80
CA VAL A 115 -7.67 0.11 -2.54
C VAL A 115 -7.39 0.00 -4.05
N ALA A 116 -6.17 -0.37 -4.46
CA ALA A 116 -5.85 -0.61 -5.86
C ALA A 116 -6.71 -1.74 -6.44
N VAL A 117 -6.89 -2.83 -5.67
CA VAL A 117 -7.75 -3.95 -6.06
C VAL A 117 -9.20 -3.50 -6.17
N ILE A 118 -9.75 -2.78 -5.18
CA ILE A 118 -11.13 -2.28 -5.23
C ILE A 118 -11.32 -1.33 -6.43
N THR A 119 -10.36 -0.47 -6.74
CA THR A 119 -10.42 0.45 -7.87
C THR A 119 -10.45 -0.27 -9.22
N VAL A 120 -9.70 -1.36 -9.36
CA VAL A 120 -9.60 -2.16 -10.60
C VAL A 120 -10.70 -3.22 -10.70
N ALA A 121 -11.26 -3.66 -9.58
CA ALA A 121 -12.21 -4.76 -9.51
C ALA A 121 -13.45 -4.61 -10.43
N PRO A 122 -14.12 -3.46 -10.54
CA PRO A 122 -15.29 -3.32 -11.43
C PRO A 122 -14.96 -3.67 -12.88
N ILE A 123 -13.80 -3.20 -13.38
CA ILE A 123 -13.34 -3.47 -14.74
C ILE A 123 -12.94 -4.95 -14.88
N ALA A 124 -12.20 -5.48 -13.90
CA ALA A 124 -11.79 -6.87 -13.87
C ALA A 124 -12.99 -7.81 -13.92
N LEU A 125 -14.03 -7.56 -13.11
CA LEU A 125 -15.25 -8.35 -13.06
C LEU A 125 -16.05 -8.26 -14.36
N SER A 126 -16.16 -7.06 -14.97
CA SER A 126 -16.82 -6.87 -16.26
C SER A 126 -16.16 -7.70 -17.37
N ILE A 127 -14.83 -7.64 -17.47
CA ILE A 127 -14.05 -8.43 -18.43
C ILE A 127 -14.14 -9.93 -18.10
N GLY A 128 -14.06 -10.27 -16.82
CA GLY A 128 -14.16 -11.64 -16.34
C GLY A 128 -15.48 -12.31 -16.71
N LYS A 129 -16.61 -11.61 -16.56
CA LYS A 129 -17.94 -12.06 -16.99
C LYS A 129 -17.95 -12.38 -18.49
N ARG A 130 -17.38 -11.50 -19.34
CA ARG A 130 -17.31 -11.69 -20.80
C ARG A 130 -16.43 -12.87 -21.21
N LEU A 131 -15.33 -13.09 -20.49
CA LEU A 131 -14.36 -14.14 -20.79
C LEU A 131 -14.62 -15.46 -20.04
N GLY A 132 -15.66 -15.54 -19.20
CA GLY A 132 -15.97 -16.70 -18.36
C GLY A 132 -14.88 -17.00 -17.33
N LEU A 133 -14.21 -15.98 -16.79
CA LEU A 133 -13.15 -16.12 -15.78
C LEU A 133 -13.72 -15.98 -14.38
N SER A 134 -13.18 -16.78 -13.44
CA SER A 134 -13.57 -16.67 -12.04
C SER A 134 -13.06 -15.37 -11.39
N PRO A 135 -13.90 -14.70 -10.56
CA PRO A 135 -13.46 -13.53 -9.77
C PRO A 135 -12.19 -13.77 -8.94
N SER A 136 -12.06 -14.98 -8.38
CA SER A 136 -10.88 -15.35 -7.57
C SER A 136 -9.59 -15.34 -8.39
N VAL A 137 -9.64 -15.77 -9.64
CA VAL A 137 -8.47 -15.77 -10.53
C VAL A 137 -8.06 -14.34 -10.89
N LEU A 138 -9.03 -13.47 -11.15
CA LEU A 138 -8.78 -12.05 -11.40
C LEU A 138 -8.17 -11.37 -10.17
N LEU A 139 -8.71 -11.68 -8.98
CA LEU A 139 -8.20 -11.17 -7.71
C LEU A 139 -6.74 -11.58 -7.47
N ILE A 140 -6.38 -12.84 -7.75
CA ILE A 140 -5.00 -13.31 -7.61
C ILE A 140 -4.04 -12.53 -8.53
N ALA A 141 -4.44 -12.26 -9.77
CA ALA A 141 -3.64 -11.44 -10.68
C ALA A 141 -3.44 -10.02 -10.14
N MET A 142 -4.51 -9.39 -9.64
CA MET A 142 -4.44 -8.05 -9.05
C MET A 142 -3.59 -8.02 -7.78
N ILE A 143 -3.74 -8.98 -6.88
CA ILE A 143 -2.93 -9.07 -5.65
C ILE A 143 -1.45 -9.30 -5.99
N GLY A 144 -1.16 -10.21 -6.93
CA GLY A 144 0.21 -10.49 -7.36
C GLY A 144 0.91 -9.24 -7.89
N GLY A 145 0.26 -8.50 -8.80
CA GLY A 145 0.77 -7.24 -9.31
C GLY A 145 0.91 -6.17 -8.21
N GLY A 146 -0.13 -6.01 -7.40
CA GLY A 146 -0.11 -5.04 -6.30
C GLY A 146 1.01 -5.29 -5.28
N LYS A 147 1.31 -6.55 -4.94
CA LYS A 147 2.45 -6.90 -4.07
C LYS A 147 3.79 -6.53 -4.70
N CYS A 148 3.94 -6.73 -6.01
CA CYS A 148 5.14 -6.30 -6.73
C CYS A 148 5.29 -4.76 -6.71
N GLY A 149 4.20 -4.01 -6.86
CA GLY A 149 4.21 -2.55 -6.72
C GLY A 149 4.54 -2.08 -5.30
N ASN A 150 4.05 -2.79 -4.29
CA ASN A 150 4.29 -2.42 -2.90
C ASN A 150 5.77 -2.40 -2.52
N ILE A 151 6.59 -3.32 -3.00
CA ILE A 151 8.01 -3.37 -2.61
C ILE A 151 8.87 -2.26 -3.23
N VAL A 152 8.36 -1.57 -4.25
CA VAL A 152 9.03 -0.43 -4.89
C VAL A 152 8.36 0.91 -4.57
N SER A 153 7.43 0.93 -3.65
CA SER A 153 6.65 2.13 -3.32
C SER A 153 6.96 2.65 -1.92
N PRO A 154 6.71 3.94 -1.64
CA PRO A 154 6.81 4.50 -0.31
C PRO A 154 5.59 4.10 0.56
N ASN A 155 5.37 2.80 0.69
CA ASN A 155 4.30 2.25 1.54
C ASN A 155 4.83 1.88 2.94
N PRO A 156 3.94 1.56 3.90
CA PRO A 156 4.33 1.25 5.26
C PRO A 156 5.42 0.18 5.38
N ASN A 157 5.34 -0.90 4.60
CA ASN A 157 6.32 -2.00 4.69
C ASN A 157 7.73 -1.54 4.31
N THR A 158 7.84 -0.79 3.21
CA THR A 158 9.13 -0.28 2.71
C THR A 158 9.69 0.79 3.62
N ILE A 159 8.83 1.67 4.15
CA ILE A 159 9.21 2.73 5.09
C ILE A 159 9.74 2.11 6.38
N ILE A 160 9.02 1.16 6.99
CA ILE A 160 9.43 0.49 8.22
C ILE A 160 10.75 -0.28 8.01
N ALA A 161 10.89 -0.97 6.88
CA ALA A 161 12.12 -1.67 6.55
C ALA A 161 13.30 -0.69 6.44
N ALA A 162 13.12 0.42 5.71
CA ALA A 162 14.16 1.45 5.57
C ALA A 162 14.58 2.03 6.91
N GLU A 163 13.63 2.37 7.79
CA GLU A 163 13.91 2.90 9.13
C GLU A 163 14.66 1.91 10.01
N ASN A 164 14.17 0.67 10.10
CA ASN A 164 14.79 -0.33 10.98
C ASN A 164 16.21 -0.73 10.53
N PHE A 165 16.47 -0.79 9.22
CA PHE A 165 17.79 -1.07 8.66
C PHE A 165 18.66 0.18 8.51
N LYS A 166 18.16 1.37 8.93
CA LYS A 166 18.84 2.67 8.75
C LYS A 166 19.28 2.89 7.30
N ALA A 167 18.47 2.41 6.37
CA ALA A 167 18.69 2.53 4.94
C ALA A 167 17.89 3.69 4.38
N ASP A 168 18.39 4.28 3.29
CA ASP A 168 17.62 5.30 2.60
C ASP A 168 16.44 4.71 1.84
N LEU A 169 15.25 5.27 2.04
CA LEU A 169 14.02 4.76 1.43
C LEU A 169 14.08 4.76 -0.10
N SER A 170 14.63 5.81 -0.72
CA SER A 170 14.76 5.87 -2.19
C SER A 170 15.68 4.77 -2.72
N SER A 171 16.75 4.46 -1.99
CA SER A 171 17.66 3.36 -2.34
C SER A 171 16.98 2.01 -2.19
N VAL A 172 16.23 1.78 -1.10
CA VAL A 172 15.45 0.55 -0.91
C VAL A 172 14.46 0.37 -2.04
N MET A 173 13.71 1.41 -2.41
CA MET A 173 12.76 1.37 -3.52
C MET A 173 13.47 1.04 -4.85
N PHE A 174 14.61 1.68 -5.14
CA PHE A 174 15.35 1.48 -6.37
C PHE A 174 15.87 0.05 -6.52
N TYR A 175 16.51 -0.50 -5.48
CA TYR A 175 17.03 -1.87 -5.50
C TYR A 175 15.91 -2.92 -5.58
N ASN A 176 14.72 -2.61 -5.12
CA ASN A 176 13.56 -3.48 -5.23
C ASN A 176 12.88 -3.49 -6.61
N VAL A 177 13.31 -2.63 -7.56
CA VAL A 177 12.74 -2.61 -8.92
C VAL A 177 12.95 -3.95 -9.62
N LEU A 178 14.17 -4.51 -9.55
CA LEU A 178 14.47 -5.80 -10.18
C LEU A 178 13.66 -6.96 -9.57
N PRO A 179 13.61 -7.16 -8.24
CA PRO A 179 12.71 -8.14 -7.61
C PRO A 179 11.24 -7.94 -7.97
N ALA A 180 10.76 -6.70 -8.05
CA ALA A 180 9.38 -6.41 -8.42
C ALA A 180 9.05 -6.84 -9.85
N VAL A 181 9.93 -6.58 -10.80
CA VAL A 181 9.77 -7.02 -12.20
C VAL A 181 9.79 -8.54 -12.28
N ILE A 182 10.73 -9.21 -11.61
CA ILE A 182 10.79 -10.68 -11.57
C ILE A 182 9.50 -11.25 -10.96
N GLY A 183 9.02 -10.69 -9.85
CA GLY A 183 7.77 -11.09 -9.20
C GLY A 183 6.54 -10.90 -10.08
N LEU A 184 6.49 -9.80 -10.84
CA LEU A 184 5.42 -9.55 -11.81
C LEU A 184 5.43 -10.60 -12.93
N LEU A 185 6.59 -10.86 -13.52
CA LEU A 185 6.76 -11.87 -14.56
C LEU A 185 6.39 -13.26 -14.02
N PHE A 186 6.84 -13.60 -12.81
CA PHE A 186 6.45 -14.85 -12.15
C PHE A 186 4.94 -14.94 -11.95
N THR A 187 4.29 -13.88 -11.51
CA THR A 187 2.83 -13.82 -11.36
C THR A 187 2.14 -14.08 -12.70
N ILE A 188 2.54 -13.39 -13.76
CA ILE A 188 1.89 -13.48 -15.07
C ILE A 188 2.14 -14.83 -15.74
N PHE A 189 3.38 -15.31 -15.75
CA PHE A 189 3.76 -16.49 -16.53
C PHE A 189 3.67 -17.80 -15.77
N VAL A 190 3.86 -17.80 -14.45
CA VAL A 190 3.84 -19.01 -13.62
C VAL A 190 2.54 -19.14 -12.87
N ILE A 191 2.22 -18.20 -11.96
CA ILE A 191 1.03 -18.34 -11.10
C ILE A 191 -0.25 -18.41 -11.94
N MET A 192 -0.42 -17.50 -12.90
CA MET A 192 -1.63 -17.45 -13.73
C MET A 192 -1.74 -18.62 -14.72
N ARG A 193 -0.65 -19.36 -14.96
CA ARG A 193 -0.67 -20.59 -15.76
C ARG A 193 -1.01 -21.84 -14.94
N LEU A 194 -0.63 -21.85 -13.67
CA LEU A 194 -0.88 -22.96 -12.74
C LEU A 194 -2.31 -22.96 -12.21
N ILE A 195 -2.95 -21.81 -12.12
CA ILE A 195 -4.31 -21.68 -11.57
C ILE A 195 -5.34 -22.07 -12.65
N PRO A 196 -6.29 -22.95 -12.35
CA PRO A 196 -7.38 -23.29 -13.26
C PRO A 196 -8.21 -22.02 -13.57
N LYS A 197 -8.31 -21.64 -14.84
CA LYS A 197 -9.01 -20.43 -15.30
C LYS A 197 -10.51 -20.44 -14.99
N ARG A 198 -11.08 -21.62 -14.81
CA ARG A 198 -12.49 -21.86 -14.48
C ARG A 198 -12.57 -22.52 -13.12
N LEU A 199 -12.37 -21.78 -12.05
CA LEU A 199 -12.78 -22.22 -10.73
C LEU A 199 -14.31 -22.09 -10.65
N THR A 200 -14.97 -23.21 -10.34
CA THR A 200 -16.43 -23.29 -10.17
C THR A 200 -16.91 -22.17 -9.27
N ASN A 201 -17.92 -21.47 -9.73
CA ASN A 201 -18.50 -20.29 -9.11
C ASN A 201 -19.23 -20.67 -7.81
N ASN A 202 -18.51 -20.81 -6.70
CA ASN A 202 -19.13 -20.80 -5.39
C ASN A 202 -19.30 -19.34 -4.98
N GLY A 203 -20.50 -18.85 -5.23
CA GLY A 203 -20.90 -17.46 -5.15
C GLY A 203 -20.49 -16.73 -3.88
N THR A 204 -19.57 -15.82 -4.01
CA THR A 204 -19.61 -14.59 -3.25
C THR A 204 -20.37 -13.57 -4.12
N LYS A 205 -21.60 -13.29 -3.73
CA LYS A 205 -22.30 -12.08 -4.18
C LYS A 205 -21.49 -10.90 -3.64
N GLN A 206 -20.51 -10.44 -4.41
CA GLN A 206 -19.99 -9.09 -4.20
C GLN A 206 -21.07 -8.17 -4.73
N GLU A 207 -21.65 -7.39 -3.82
CA GLU A 207 -22.51 -6.28 -4.16
C GLU A 207 -21.80 -5.41 -5.21
N GLU A 208 -22.48 -5.13 -6.29
CA GLU A 208 -22.05 -4.18 -7.30
C GLU A 208 -22.01 -2.81 -6.61
N GLU A 209 -20.87 -2.39 -6.10
CA GLU A 209 -20.65 -0.96 -5.91
C GLU A 209 -20.71 -0.34 -7.29
N VAL A 210 -21.85 0.30 -7.55
CA VAL A 210 -22.11 1.10 -8.74
C VAL A 210 -20.95 2.10 -8.84
N ALA A 211 -20.20 2.01 -9.93
CA ALA A 211 -19.19 3.01 -10.25
C ALA A 211 -19.87 4.37 -10.28
N ASP A 212 -19.53 5.22 -9.33
CA ASP A 212 -20.02 6.58 -9.21
C ASP A 212 -19.71 7.28 -10.55
N ASP A 213 -20.71 7.84 -11.19
CA ASP A 213 -20.67 8.42 -12.55
C ASP A 213 -19.92 9.77 -12.55
N LYS A 214 -18.78 9.80 -11.85
CA LYS A 214 -17.88 10.94 -11.78
C LYS A 214 -17.12 11.08 -13.08
N GLN A 215 -17.12 12.28 -13.64
CA GLN A 215 -16.26 12.61 -14.77
C GLN A 215 -14.80 12.35 -14.39
N LEU A 216 -14.21 11.32 -14.97
CA LEU A 216 -12.84 10.94 -14.73
C LEU A 216 -11.89 12.00 -15.35
N PRO A 217 -10.78 12.35 -14.67
CA PRO A 217 -9.80 13.27 -15.21
C PRO A 217 -9.09 12.68 -16.44
N SER A 218 -8.47 13.54 -17.25
CA SER A 218 -7.66 13.08 -18.39
C SER A 218 -6.46 12.24 -17.92
N LEU A 219 -6.00 11.30 -18.74
CA LEU A 219 -4.83 10.47 -18.41
C LEU A 219 -3.58 11.32 -18.15
N ALA A 220 -3.36 12.37 -18.96
CA ALA A 220 -2.21 13.26 -18.80
C ALA A 220 -2.22 13.96 -17.43
N SER A 221 -3.36 14.51 -17.00
CA SER A 221 -3.48 15.16 -15.69
C SER A 221 -3.40 14.16 -14.53
N SER A 222 -3.88 12.93 -14.73
CA SER A 222 -3.81 11.86 -13.71
C SER A 222 -2.39 11.38 -13.45
N LEU A 223 -1.52 11.43 -14.46
CA LEU A 223 -0.12 11.01 -14.35
C LEU A 223 0.79 12.06 -13.70
N VAL A 224 0.36 13.31 -13.56
CA VAL A 224 1.20 14.39 -12.99
C VAL A 224 1.62 14.08 -11.56
N ALA A 225 0.69 13.66 -10.70
CA ALA A 225 1.00 13.34 -9.31
C ALA A 225 2.06 12.22 -9.18
N PRO A 226 1.88 11.03 -9.80
CA PRO A 226 2.88 9.98 -9.79
C PRO A 226 4.23 10.42 -10.36
N ILE A 227 4.23 11.10 -11.50
CA ILE A 227 5.46 11.50 -12.20
C ILE A 227 6.28 12.47 -11.36
N ILE A 228 5.65 13.51 -10.81
CA ILE A 228 6.35 14.48 -9.96
C ILE A 228 6.91 13.79 -8.72
N THR A 229 6.12 12.93 -8.07
CA THR A 229 6.59 12.17 -6.91
C THR A 229 7.82 11.31 -7.25
N ILE A 230 7.75 10.56 -8.35
CA ILE A 230 8.87 9.70 -8.79
C ILE A 230 10.10 10.54 -9.12
N ILE A 231 9.95 11.66 -9.83
CA ILE A 231 11.06 12.56 -10.15
C ILE A 231 11.73 13.08 -8.88
N LEU A 232 10.95 13.57 -7.90
CA LEU A 232 11.48 14.09 -6.65
C LEU A 232 12.24 13.02 -5.86
N LEU A 233 11.71 11.79 -5.78
CA LEU A 233 12.37 10.68 -5.08
C LEU A 233 13.60 10.17 -5.84
N ALA A 234 13.58 10.24 -7.18
CA ALA A 234 14.69 9.83 -8.03
C ALA A 234 15.86 10.84 -8.07
N LEU A 235 15.68 12.06 -7.58
CA LEU A 235 16.77 13.05 -7.52
C LEU A 235 17.96 12.56 -6.70
N ARG A 236 17.75 11.74 -5.67
CA ARG A 236 18.84 11.21 -4.85
C ARG A 236 19.75 10.24 -5.62
N PRO A 237 19.26 9.12 -6.19
CA PRO A 237 20.12 8.20 -6.92
C PRO A 237 20.69 8.80 -8.23
N VAL A 238 20.05 9.83 -8.81
CA VAL A 238 20.47 10.44 -10.07
C VAL A 238 21.38 11.66 -9.87
N ALA A 239 21.05 12.53 -8.95
CA ALA A 239 21.72 13.82 -8.75
C ALA A 239 22.31 14.02 -7.34
N GLY A 240 22.19 13.06 -6.45
CA GLY A 240 22.65 13.17 -5.06
C GLY A 240 21.80 14.10 -4.18
N ILE A 241 20.69 14.65 -4.70
CA ILE A 241 19.82 15.58 -3.96
C ILE A 241 18.78 14.76 -3.17
N THR A 242 18.86 14.82 -1.85
CA THR A 242 17.91 14.15 -0.97
C THR A 242 16.61 14.93 -0.83
N VAL A 243 15.53 14.40 -1.36
CA VAL A 243 14.17 14.89 -1.07
C VAL A 243 13.47 13.84 -0.20
N ASP A 244 13.11 14.23 1.02
CA ASP A 244 12.41 13.32 1.92
C ASP A 244 11.00 13.03 1.40
N PRO A 245 10.52 11.76 1.51
CA PRO A 245 9.14 11.39 1.15
C PRO A 245 8.07 12.26 1.83
N LEU A 246 8.33 12.77 3.04
CA LEU A 246 7.46 13.75 3.71
C LEU A 246 7.15 14.98 2.86
N ILE A 247 8.05 15.34 1.97
CA ILE A 247 7.94 16.52 1.08
C ILE A 247 7.50 16.07 -0.32
N ALA A 248 8.13 15.03 -0.85
CA ALA A 248 7.89 14.57 -2.23
C ALA A 248 6.44 14.10 -2.47
N LEU A 249 5.87 13.37 -1.51
CA LEU A 249 4.53 12.78 -1.65
C LEU A 249 3.42 13.85 -1.64
N PRO A 250 3.36 14.78 -0.68
CA PRO A 250 2.36 15.86 -0.71
C PRO A 250 2.53 16.79 -1.91
N ILE A 251 3.76 17.18 -2.26
CA ILE A 251 4.01 18.05 -3.42
C ILE A 251 3.49 17.39 -4.71
N GLY A 252 3.85 16.12 -4.95
CA GLY A 252 3.33 15.38 -6.10
C GLY A 252 1.82 15.33 -6.13
N GLY A 253 1.19 15.04 -4.99
CA GLY A 253 -0.26 15.01 -4.85
C GLY A 253 -0.90 16.35 -5.15
N ILE A 254 -0.41 17.44 -4.54
CA ILE A 254 -0.94 18.80 -4.72
C ILE A 254 -0.80 19.23 -6.19
N CYS A 255 0.37 19.05 -6.80
CA CYS A 255 0.58 19.36 -8.20
C CYS A 255 -0.41 18.58 -9.11
N GLY A 256 -0.62 17.30 -8.82
CA GLY A 256 -1.57 16.49 -9.58
C GLY A 256 -3.00 16.98 -9.47
N ILE A 257 -3.49 17.27 -8.27
CA ILE A 257 -4.87 17.74 -8.08
C ILE A 257 -5.12 19.11 -8.70
N LEU A 258 -4.09 19.97 -8.68
CA LEU A 258 -4.13 21.29 -9.36
C LEU A 258 -4.22 21.11 -10.88
N CYS A 259 -3.42 20.23 -11.48
CA CYS A 259 -3.48 19.91 -12.90
C CYS A 259 -4.82 19.28 -13.33
N MET A 260 -5.46 18.53 -12.44
CA MET A 260 -6.81 18.00 -12.64
C MET A 260 -7.91 19.04 -12.42
N LYS A 261 -7.56 20.28 -12.02
CA LYS A 261 -8.50 21.39 -11.72
C LYS A 261 -9.52 21.06 -10.62
N GLN A 262 -9.14 20.18 -9.68
CA GLN A 262 -10.00 19.71 -8.59
C GLN A 262 -9.62 20.31 -7.22
N TRP A 263 -9.18 21.54 -7.17
CA TRP A 263 -8.69 22.24 -5.95
C TRP A 263 -9.65 22.21 -4.76
N LYS A 264 -10.96 22.20 -5.01
CA LYS A 264 -11.98 22.08 -3.93
C LYS A 264 -11.89 20.72 -3.21
N ASN A 265 -11.29 19.73 -3.83
CA ASN A 265 -11.16 18.37 -3.30
C ASN A 265 -9.82 18.11 -2.61
N ILE A 266 -8.94 19.13 -2.46
CA ILE A 266 -7.61 18.95 -1.84
C ILE A 266 -7.78 18.41 -0.41
N LEU A 267 -8.43 19.16 0.47
CA LEU A 267 -8.60 18.78 1.87
C LEU A 267 -9.37 17.44 2.03
N PRO A 268 -10.55 17.25 1.41
CA PRO A 268 -11.26 15.97 1.52
C PRO A 268 -10.44 14.76 1.02
N SER A 269 -9.59 14.96 0.01
CA SER A 269 -8.72 13.89 -0.50
C SER A 269 -7.59 13.57 0.47
N MET A 270 -6.97 14.59 1.06
CA MET A 270 -5.92 14.44 2.06
C MET A 270 -6.46 13.77 3.32
N GLU A 271 -7.61 14.21 3.84
CA GLU A 271 -8.28 13.63 4.99
C GLU A 271 -8.61 12.14 4.77
N TYR A 272 -9.16 11.80 3.61
CA TYR A 272 -9.43 10.42 3.25
C TYR A 272 -8.15 9.56 3.29
N GLY A 273 -7.06 10.07 2.72
CA GLY A 273 -5.78 9.37 2.73
C GLY A 273 -5.21 9.19 4.13
N LEU A 274 -5.23 10.24 4.96
CA LEU A 274 -4.81 10.19 6.35
C LEU A 274 -5.65 9.20 7.16
N GLN A 275 -6.97 9.19 6.99
CA GLN A 275 -7.87 8.26 7.67
C GLN A 275 -7.55 6.80 7.31
N LYS A 276 -7.25 6.50 6.05
CA LYS A 276 -6.83 5.15 5.64
C LYS A 276 -5.52 4.73 6.29
N MET A 277 -4.57 5.68 6.48
CA MET A 277 -3.28 5.42 7.09
C MET A 277 -3.30 5.37 8.61
N SER A 278 -4.29 6.00 9.25
CA SER A 278 -4.37 6.08 10.72
C SER A 278 -4.37 4.69 11.37
N THR A 279 -5.03 3.71 10.76
CA THR A 279 -5.05 2.32 11.27
C THR A 279 -3.64 1.72 11.32
N VAL A 280 -2.82 1.94 10.28
CA VAL A 280 -1.45 1.45 10.24
C VAL A 280 -0.56 2.22 11.21
N ALA A 281 -0.73 3.54 11.29
CA ALA A 281 -0.01 4.39 12.24
C ALA A 281 -0.28 3.96 13.70
N VAL A 282 -1.54 3.73 14.06
CA VAL A 282 -1.93 3.23 15.39
C VAL A 282 -1.38 1.83 15.66
N LEU A 283 -1.34 0.96 14.65
CA LEU A 283 -0.73 -0.37 14.81
C LEU A 283 0.74 -0.28 15.18
N LEU A 284 1.49 0.63 14.55
CA LEU A 284 2.92 0.84 14.82
C LEU A 284 3.20 1.35 16.25
N THR A 285 2.27 2.10 16.85
CA THR A 285 2.46 2.53 18.24
C THR A 285 2.37 1.38 19.24
N GLY A 286 1.83 0.23 18.84
CA GLY A 286 1.77 -0.98 19.67
C GLY A 286 2.97 -1.91 19.50
N THR A 287 3.84 -1.65 18.52
CA THR A 287 5.01 -2.49 18.27
C THR A 287 6.21 -2.04 19.08
#